data_ccbb70803bef18c0b08f1f1c3c224f62
#
_entry.id   ccbb70803bef18c0b08f1f1c3c224f62
#
_cell.length_a   1.000
_cell.length_b   1.000
_cell.length_c   1.000
_cell.angle_alpha   90.00
_cell.angle_beta   90.00
_cell.angle_gamma   90.00
#
_symmetry.space_group_name_H-M   'P 1'
#
loop_
_entity.id
_entity.type
_entity.pdbx_description
1 polymer ?
#
loop_
_entity_poly.entity_id
_entity_poly.type
_entity_poly.pdbx_seq_one_letter_code
_entity_poly.pdbx_strand_id
1 'polypeptide(L)' 'MFRNLYAEEARHNQTNITMGKMLKMDPVTYSRKKKNGSFTVTEAKKLTEFFGVSFEYLFETEVET' A
#
# COMPACT_ATOMS: atom_id res chain seq x y z
N MET A 1 5.85 -3.13 8.47
CA MET A 1 4.66 -3.56 7.71
C MET A 1 3.58 -2.52 7.83
N PHE A 2 2.89 -2.24 6.74
CA PHE A 2 1.86 -1.20 6.74
C PHE A 2 0.49 -1.83 7.04
N ARG A 3 0.17 -1.94 8.31
CA ARG A 3 -1.07 -2.58 8.75
C ARG A 3 -2.31 -1.96 8.10
N ASN A 4 -2.36 -0.64 8.04
CA ASN A 4 -3.55 0.04 7.50
C ASN A 4 -3.68 -0.15 6.00
N LEU A 5 -2.56 -0.28 5.30
CA LEU A 5 -2.59 -0.57 3.87
C LEU A 5 -3.22 -1.94 3.61
N TYR A 6 -2.81 -2.95 4.39
CA TYR A 6 -3.41 -4.29 4.26
C TYR A 6 -4.91 -4.24 4.59
N ALA A 7 -5.28 -3.47 5.60
CA ALA A 7 -6.69 -3.34 5.99
C ALA A 7 -7.51 -2.70 4.87
N GLU A 8 -6.98 -1.66 4.24
CA GLU A 8 -7.69 -0.99 3.15
C GLU A 8 -7.80 -1.89 1.92
N GLU A 9 -6.76 -2.68 1.63
CA GLU A 9 -6.84 -3.65 0.54
C GLU A 9 -7.98 -4.64 0.79
N ALA A 10 -8.08 -5.15 1.99
CA ALA A 10 -9.14 -6.10 2.33
C ALA A 10 -10.53 -5.45 2.24
N ARG A 11 -10.64 -4.23 2.74
CA ARG A 11 -11.91 -3.49 2.71
C ARG A 11 -12.39 -3.25 1.28
N HIS A 12 -11.47 -3.02 0.35
CA HIS A 12 -11.78 -2.73 -1.04
C HIS A 12 -11.64 -3.95 -1.94
N ASN A 13 -11.44 -5.14 -1.36
CA ASN A 13 -11.30 -6.40 -2.11
C ASN A 13 -10.17 -6.35 -3.12
N GLN A 14 -9.06 -5.71 -2.75
CA GLN A 14 -7.90 -5.62 -3.62
C GLN A 14 -6.89 -6.72 -3.31
N THR A 15 -6.20 -7.18 -4.35
CA THR A 15 -5.13 -8.17 -4.23
C THR A 15 -3.82 -7.56 -4.68
N ASN A 16 -2.72 -8.28 -4.48
CA ASN A 16 -1.42 -7.85 -5.00
C ASN A 16 -1.44 -7.71 -6.52
N ILE A 17 -2.25 -8.54 -7.19
CA ILE A 17 -2.38 -8.48 -8.64
C ILE A 17 -3.05 -7.17 -9.06
N THR A 18 -4.19 -6.84 -8.45
CA THR A 18 -4.92 -5.63 -8.83
C THR A 18 -4.17 -4.37 -8.47
N MET A 19 -3.55 -4.36 -7.30
CA MET A 19 -2.76 -3.19 -6.86
C MET A 19 -1.50 -3.03 -7.70
N GLY A 20 -0.86 -4.14 -8.06
CA GLY A 20 0.30 -4.09 -8.94
C GLY A 20 -0.06 -3.50 -10.30
N LYS A 21 -1.19 -3.91 -10.87
CA LYS A 21 -1.64 -3.34 -12.15
C LYS A 21 -1.87 -1.84 -12.04
N MET A 22 -2.46 -1.39 -10.96
CA MET A 22 -2.69 0.05 -10.75
C MET A 22 -1.39 0.83 -10.71
N LEU A 23 -0.37 0.26 -10.08
CA LEU A 23 0.94 0.91 -9.95
C LEU A 23 1.91 0.53 -11.07
N LYS A 24 1.45 -0.28 -12.03
CA LYS A 24 2.25 -0.72 -13.19
C LYS A 24 3.48 -1.50 -12.75
N MET A 25 3.29 -2.46 -11.85
CA MET A 25 4.36 -3.32 -11.36
C MET A 25 3.85 -4.74 -11.14
N ASP A 26 4.77 -5.69 -11.03
CA ASP A 26 4.43 -7.08 -10.76
C ASP A 26 3.84 -7.25 -9.37
N PRO A 27 2.94 -8.23 -9.18
CA PRO A 27 2.42 -8.51 -7.84
C PRO A 27 3.52 -8.82 -6.82
N VAL A 28 4.57 -9.50 -7.25
CA VAL A 28 5.70 -9.83 -6.38
C VAL A 28 6.43 -8.56 -5.94
N THR A 29 6.63 -7.63 -6.87
CA THR A 29 7.27 -6.34 -6.58
C THR A 29 6.42 -5.54 -5.61
N TYR A 30 5.12 -5.49 -5.84
CA TYR A 30 4.20 -4.77 -4.95
C TYR A 30 4.24 -5.37 -3.54
N SER A 31 4.16 -6.69 -3.44
CA SER A 31 4.21 -7.38 -2.16
C SER A 31 5.50 -7.08 -1.41
N ARG A 32 6.63 -7.09 -2.11
CA ARG A 32 7.92 -6.79 -1.50
C ARG A 32 7.98 -5.36 -0.98
N LYS A 33 7.46 -4.40 -1.76
CA LYS A 33 7.44 -3.00 -1.33
C LYS A 33 6.58 -2.79 -0.11
N LYS A 34 5.47 -3.52 0.00
CA LYS A 34 4.64 -3.45 1.21
C LYS A 34 5.40 -3.92 2.44
N LYS A 35 6.22 -4.96 2.28
CA LYS A 35 6.94 -5.54 3.41
C LYS A 35 8.10 -4.67 3.87
N ASN A 36 8.85 -4.10 2.94
CA ASN A 36 10.05 -3.35 3.30
C ASN A 36 9.91 -1.84 3.17
N GLY A 37 8.73 -1.36 2.84
CA GLY A 37 8.45 0.07 2.85
C GLY A 37 9.14 0.87 1.77
N SER A 38 9.42 0.27 0.62
CA SER A 38 10.21 0.92 -0.43
C SER A 38 9.36 1.58 -1.52
N PHE A 39 8.15 2.02 -1.19
CA PHE A 39 7.33 2.77 -2.13
C PHE A 39 7.95 4.13 -2.43
N THR A 40 7.88 4.55 -3.70
CA THR A 40 8.27 5.90 -4.07
C THR A 40 7.17 6.88 -3.66
N VAL A 41 7.50 8.18 -3.65
CA VAL A 41 6.52 9.21 -3.34
C VAL A 41 5.34 9.15 -4.30
N THR A 42 5.60 8.96 -5.59
CA THR A 42 4.56 8.87 -6.61
C THR A 42 3.64 7.68 -6.34
N GLU A 43 4.23 6.53 -6.01
CA GLU A 43 3.45 5.33 -5.72
C GLU A 43 2.61 5.52 -4.46
N ALA A 44 3.20 6.08 -3.42
CA ALA A 44 2.48 6.35 -2.18
C ALA A 44 1.30 7.30 -2.42
N LYS A 45 1.50 8.32 -3.22
CA LYS A 45 0.44 9.26 -3.54
C LYS A 45 -0.71 8.58 -4.28
N LYS A 46 -0.39 7.71 -5.24
CA LYS A 46 -1.43 6.98 -5.96
C LYS A 46 -2.24 6.09 -5.03
N LEU A 47 -1.57 5.44 -4.07
CA LEU A 47 -2.26 4.58 -3.11
C LEU A 47 -3.20 5.39 -2.23
N THR A 48 -2.76 6.54 -1.71
CA THR A 48 -3.63 7.37 -0.87
C THR A 48 -4.82 7.89 -1.64
N GLU A 49 -4.64 8.28 -2.88
CA GLU A 49 -5.73 8.76 -3.73
C GLU A 49 -6.71 7.64 -4.03
N PHE A 50 -6.19 6.45 -4.31
CA PHE A 50 -7.05 5.31 -4.64
C PHE A 50 -7.95 4.95 -3.46
N PHE A 51 -7.41 4.90 -2.25
CA PHE A 51 -8.18 4.53 -1.07
C PHE A 51 -8.91 5.71 -0.44
N GLY A 52 -8.57 6.93 -0.83
CA GLY A 52 -9.22 8.13 -0.28
C GLY A 52 -8.89 8.37 1.18
N VAL A 53 -7.68 8.05 1.61
CA VAL A 53 -7.23 8.19 2.99
C VAL A 53 -5.94 9.02 3.03
N SER A 54 -5.57 9.46 4.23
CA SER A 54 -4.36 10.26 4.38
C SER A 54 -3.11 9.40 4.26
N PHE A 55 -2.01 10.02 3.88
CA PHE A 55 -0.71 9.38 3.83
C PHE A 55 -0.32 8.84 5.22
N GLU A 56 -0.50 9.66 6.23
CA GLU A 56 -0.12 9.27 7.60
C GLU A 56 -0.86 8.02 8.05
N TYR A 57 -2.15 7.94 7.75
CA TYR A 57 -2.94 6.76 8.10
C TYR A 57 -2.46 5.53 7.33
N LEU A 58 -2.35 5.66 6.01
CA LEU A 58 -2.10 4.51 5.15
C LEU A 58 -0.72 3.89 5.40
N PHE A 59 0.27 4.73 5.65
CA PHE A 59 1.64 4.29 5.81
C PHE A 59 2.11 4.26 7.26
N GLU A 60 1.17 4.28 8.20
CA GLU A 60 1.50 4.12 9.60
C GLU A 60 2.06 2.72 9.83
N THR A 61 3.22 2.65 10.44
CA THR A 61 3.82 1.37 10.79
C THR A 61 3.50 1.05 12.25
N GLU A 62 3.63 -0.23 12.60
CA GLU A 62 3.47 -0.59 14.00
C GLU A 62 4.62 0.02 14.78
N VAL A 63 4.25 0.75 15.82
CA VAL A 63 5.23 1.37 16.71
C VAL A 63 5.21 0.61 18.01
N GLU A 64 6.35 0.10 18.40
CA GLU A 64 6.47 -0.51 19.71
C GLU A 64 6.87 0.55 20.72
N THR A 65 6.09 0.62 21.78
CA THR A 65 6.34 1.57 22.86
C THR A 65 6.67 0.85 24.14
#